data_27cb4e1707f0b044864e9cedbb7307a0
#
_entry.id   27cb4e1707f0b044864e9cedbb7307a0
#
_cell.length_a   1.000
_cell.length_b   1.000
_cell.length_c   1.000
_cell.angle_alpha   90.00
_cell.angle_beta   90.00
_cell.angle_gamma   90.00
#
_symmetry.space_group_name_H-M   'P 1'
#
loop_
_entity.id
_entity.type
_entity.pdbx_description
1 polymer ?
#
loop_
_entity_poly.entity_id
_entity_poly.type
_entity_poly.pdbx_seq_one_letter_code
_entity_poly.pdbx_strand_id
1 'polypeptide(L)'
;MPAQNTVENEQATSDLAIHCEHKPSPAKLDVLGVDDWPVWKKEPSTFAGHYDKTEICYILRGRFTVTADGGEPQQFGRGDLINFPAGLSCTWEIEKAVEKHYRFD
;
A
#
# COMPACT_ATOMS: atom_id res chain seq x y z
N MET A 1 -25.21 13.15 -21.11
CA MET A 1 -25.36 12.48 -19.82
C MET A 1 -24.25 12.86 -18.87
N PRO A 2 -24.31 14.03 -18.34
CA PRO A 2 -23.26 14.49 -17.42
C PRO A 2 -23.06 13.58 -16.21
N ALA A 3 -24.12 12.97 -15.73
CA ALA A 3 -24.06 12.10 -14.56
C ALA A 3 -23.14 10.89 -14.79
N GLN A 4 -23.12 10.39 -16.01
CA GLN A 4 -22.27 9.24 -16.32
C GLN A 4 -20.79 9.59 -16.23
N ASN A 5 -20.44 10.79 -16.69
CA ASN A 5 -19.04 11.24 -16.62
C ASN A 5 -18.60 11.39 -15.18
N THR A 6 -19.48 11.85 -14.31
CA THR A 6 -19.17 11.98 -12.89
C THR A 6 -18.91 10.61 -12.27
N VAL A 7 -19.72 9.62 -12.61
CA VAL A 7 -19.53 8.27 -12.09
C VAL A 7 -18.20 7.68 -12.54
N GLU A 8 -17.84 7.89 -13.79
CA GLU A 8 -16.56 7.41 -14.30
C GLU A 8 -15.40 8.00 -13.55
N ASN A 9 -15.46 9.30 -13.23
CA ASN A 9 -14.40 9.96 -12.47
C ASN A 9 -14.28 9.38 -11.06
N GLU A 10 -15.40 9.07 -10.43
CA GLU A 10 -15.39 8.46 -9.11
C GLU A 10 -14.75 7.08 -9.15
N GLN A 11 -15.04 6.29 -10.17
CA GLN A 11 -14.46 4.97 -10.32
C GLN A 11 -12.95 5.05 -10.51
N ALA A 12 -12.50 6.00 -11.32
CA ALA A 12 -11.06 6.19 -11.52
C ALA A 12 -10.36 6.51 -10.21
N THR A 13 -10.98 7.34 -9.36
CA THR A 13 -10.43 7.68 -8.05
C THR A 13 -10.38 6.43 -7.15
N SER A 14 -11.44 5.62 -7.18
CA SER A 14 -11.52 4.40 -6.37
C SER A 14 -10.46 3.39 -6.79
N ASP A 15 -10.16 3.31 -8.09
CA ASP A 15 -9.17 2.37 -8.62
C ASP A 15 -7.76 2.64 -8.09
N LEU A 16 -7.49 3.85 -7.66
CA LEU A 16 -6.19 4.23 -7.09
C LEU A 16 -6.19 4.26 -5.57
N ALA A 17 -7.23 3.72 -4.94
CA ALA A 17 -7.29 3.69 -3.48
C ALA A 17 -6.32 2.65 -2.91
N ILE A 18 -5.69 3.00 -1.81
CA ILE A 18 -4.86 2.07 -1.04
C ILE A 18 -5.79 1.25 -0.14
N HIS A 19 -5.68 -0.06 -0.21
CA HIS A 19 -6.47 -0.95 0.64
C HIS A 19 -5.58 -1.57 1.70
N CYS A 20 -6.09 -1.66 2.92
CA CYS A 20 -5.32 -2.21 4.03
C CYS A 20 -6.20 -3.11 4.88
N GLU A 21 -5.65 -4.27 5.24
CA GLU A 21 -6.27 -5.16 6.21
C GLU A 21 -5.33 -5.27 7.41
N HIS A 22 -5.83 -4.94 8.60
CA HIS A 22 -5.05 -5.03 9.83
C HIS A 22 -5.10 -6.45 10.36
N LYS A 23 -3.92 -7.03 10.63
CA LYS A 23 -3.77 -8.33 11.28
C LYS A 23 -4.60 -9.42 10.60
N PRO A 24 -4.40 -9.69 9.32
CA PRO A 24 -5.05 -10.81 8.66
C PRO A 24 -4.72 -12.12 9.39
N SER A 25 -5.58 -13.13 9.26
CA SER A 25 -5.36 -14.40 9.95
C SER A 25 -4.09 -15.09 9.45
N PRO A 26 -3.44 -15.89 10.30
CA PRO A 26 -2.29 -16.69 9.86
C PRO A 26 -2.63 -17.59 8.67
N ALA A 27 -3.84 -18.13 8.63
CA ALA A 27 -4.28 -18.97 7.51
C ALA A 27 -4.30 -18.18 6.19
N LYS A 28 -4.75 -16.94 6.23
CA LYS A 28 -4.76 -16.08 5.03
C LYS A 28 -3.34 -15.81 4.54
N LEU A 29 -2.43 -15.48 5.46
CA LEU A 29 -1.04 -15.21 5.10
C LEU A 29 -0.39 -16.46 4.50
N ASP A 30 -0.72 -17.63 5.03
CA ASP A 30 -0.24 -18.91 4.54
C ASP A 30 -0.71 -19.16 3.10
N VAL A 31 -2.01 -18.96 2.86
CA VAL A 31 -2.59 -19.15 1.52
C VAL A 31 -1.95 -18.22 0.51
N LEU A 32 -1.66 -16.99 0.90
CA LEU A 32 -1.01 -16.02 0.03
C LEU A 32 0.47 -16.32 -0.19
N GLY A 33 1.08 -17.12 0.70
CA GLY A 33 2.51 -17.44 0.60
C GLY A 33 3.42 -16.30 0.99
N VAL A 34 2.99 -15.47 1.93
CA VAL A 34 3.72 -14.25 2.32
C VAL A 34 5.16 -14.54 2.72
N ASP A 35 5.41 -15.64 3.42
CA ASP A 35 6.75 -15.97 3.90
C ASP A 35 7.75 -16.21 2.76
N ASP A 36 7.25 -16.53 1.57
CA ASP A 36 8.09 -16.78 0.39
C ASP A 36 8.34 -15.51 -0.42
N TRP A 37 7.70 -14.41 -0.09
CA TRP A 37 7.88 -13.15 -0.80
C TRP A 37 9.20 -12.50 -0.41
N PRO A 38 9.86 -11.77 -1.33
CA PRO A 38 11.06 -11.03 -0.97
C PRO A 38 10.81 -10.01 0.13
N VAL A 39 11.91 -9.59 0.77
CA VAL A 39 11.88 -8.63 1.88
C VAL A 39 12.54 -7.34 1.44
N TRP A 40 11.94 -6.22 1.83
CA TRP A 40 12.47 -4.88 1.62
C TRP A 40 12.60 -4.19 2.96
N LYS A 41 13.71 -3.46 3.14
CA LYS A 41 13.98 -2.73 4.37
C LYS A 41 14.34 -1.30 4.03
N LYS A 42 13.91 -0.37 4.87
CA LYS A 42 14.28 1.04 4.71
C LYS A 42 14.27 1.77 6.04
N GLU A 43 15.30 2.59 6.23
CA GLU A 43 15.44 3.41 7.41
C GLU A 43 14.49 4.62 7.37
N PRO A 44 14.29 5.31 8.51
CA PRO A 44 13.47 6.52 8.54
C PRO A 44 13.91 7.51 7.47
N SER A 45 12.97 7.96 6.67
CA SER A 45 13.23 8.83 5.52
C SER A 45 11.92 9.28 4.91
N THR A 46 12.01 10.27 4.01
CA THR A 46 10.87 10.74 3.23
C THR A 46 11.23 10.63 1.76
N PHE A 47 10.37 10.04 0.96
CA PHE A 47 10.65 9.85 -0.46
C PHE A 47 9.36 9.72 -1.25
N ALA A 48 9.46 10.01 -2.56
CA ALA A 48 8.36 9.84 -3.49
C ALA A 48 8.29 8.38 -3.93
N GLY A 49 7.07 7.85 -4.05
CA GLY A 49 6.83 6.52 -4.55
C GLY A 49 5.93 6.56 -5.77
N HIS A 50 6.18 5.65 -6.71
CA HIS A 50 5.31 5.46 -7.87
C HIS A 50 5.22 3.97 -8.17
N TYR A 51 4.00 3.51 -8.43
CA TYR A 51 3.74 2.09 -8.63
C TYR A 51 3.37 1.81 -10.09
N ASP A 52 4.28 1.20 -10.83
CA ASP A 52 4.00 0.77 -12.21
C ASP A 52 3.09 -0.45 -12.23
N LYS A 53 3.17 -1.26 -11.18
CA LYS A 53 2.37 -2.46 -11.00
C LYS A 53 1.74 -2.43 -9.63
N THR A 54 0.66 -3.16 -9.44
CA THR A 54 0.07 -3.33 -8.12
C THR A 54 1.07 -4.04 -7.21
N GLU A 55 1.31 -3.47 -6.03
CA GLU A 55 2.15 -4.10 -5.01
C GLU A 55 1.27 -4.54 -3.85
N ILE A 56 1.45 -5.79 -3.43
CA ILE A 56 0.86 -6.30 -2.20
C ILE A 56 2.00 -6.52 -1.23
N CYS A 57 1.89 -5.98 -0.02
CA CYS A 57 2.94 -6.13 0.97
C CYS A 57 2.38 -6.37 2.36
N TYR A 58 3.19 -7.06 3.17
CA TYR A 58 2.86 -7.34 4.56
C TYR A 58 3.96 -6.77 5.45
N ILE A 59 3.57 -5.93 6.40
CA ILE A 59 4.51 -5.17 7.21
C ILE A 59 4.95 -6.01 8.43
N LEU A 60 6.23 -6.33 8.48
CA LEU A 60 6.81 -7.10 9.57
C LEU A 60 7.15 -6.22 10.76
N ARG A 61 7.59 -4.98 10.50
CA ARG A 61 7.87 -4.00 11.54
C ARG A 61 7.96 -2.61 10.95
N GLY A 62 7.86 -1.62 11.82
CA GLY A 62 8.04 -0.22 11.45
C GLY A 62 6.74 0.57 11.55
N ARG A 63 6.86 1.86 11.23
CA ARG A 63 5.73 2.77 11.18
C ARG A 63 5.98 3.79 10.09
N PHE A 64 4.99 4.02 9.27
CA PHE A 64 5.12 4.97 8.17
C PHE A 64 3.77 5.54 7.78
N THR A 65 3.83 6.69 7.10
CA THR A 65 2.66 7.37 6.56
C THR A 65 2.82 7.42 5.05
N VAL A 66 1.74 7.12 4.33
CA VAL A 66 1.69 7.26 2.88
C VAL A 66 0.60 8.26 2.55
N THR A 67 0.95 9.27 1.76
CA THR A 67 0.00 10.26 1.28
C THR A 67 -0.05 10.15 -0.23
N ALA A 68 -1.16 9.65 -0.76
CA ALA A 68 -1.39 9.60 -2.20
C ALA A 68 -1.49 11.04 -2.72
N ASP A 69 -1.02 11.28 -3.95
CA ASP A 69 -1.11 12.60 -4.54
C ASP A 69 -2.57 13.06 -4.57
N GLY A 70 -2.83 14.21 -3.96
CA GLY A 70 -4.17 14.75 -3.84
C GLY A 70 -5.05 14.08 -2.78
N GLY A 71 -4.49 13.16 -2.00
CA GLY A 71 -5.23 12.43 -0.98
C GLY A 71 -4.83 12.80 0.44
N GLU A 72 -5.40 12.07 1.40
CA GLU A 72 -5.13 12.25 2.81
C GLU A 72 -4.05 11.30 3.29
N PRO A 73 -3.25 11.70 4.31
CA PRO A 73 -2.26 10.80 4.88
C PRO A 73 -2.91 9.55 5.48
N GLN A 74 -2.29 8.40 5.25
CA GLN A 74 -2.71 7.13 5.84
C GLN A 74 -1.53 6.51 6.56
N GLN A 75 -1.73 6.09 7.80
CA GLN A 75 -0.67 5.55 8.62
C GLN A 75 -0.74 4.02 8.67
N PHE A 76 0.41 3.38 8.55
CA PHE A 76 0.53 1.92 8.51
C PHE A 76 1.63 1.45 9.46
N GLY A 77 1.58 0.18 9.81
CA GLY A 77 2.56 -0.40 10.70
C GLY A 77 2.52 -1.92 10.70
N ARG A 78 3.18 -2.50 11.70
CA ARG A 78 3.32 -3.95 11.85
C ARG A 78 1.97 -4.65 11.79
N GLY A 79 1.89 -5.71 11.00
CA GLY A 79 0.69 -6.52 10.86
C GLY A 79 -0.27 -6.06 9.78
N ASP A 80 0.07 -5.01 9.06
CA ASP A 80 -0.79 -4.52 7.98
C ASP A 80 -0.48 -5.22 6.67
N LEU A 81 -1.53 -5.70 6.01
CA LEU A 81 -1.47 -6.22 4.66
C LEU A 81 -2.03 -5.14 3.75
N ILE A 82 -1.19 -4.59 2.87
CA ILE A 82 -1.52 -3.39 2.12
C ILE A 82 -1.47 -3.67 0.62
N ASN A 83 -2.44 -3.13 -0.10
CA ASN A 83 -2.50 -3.19 -1.55
C ASN A 83 -2.33 -1.78 -2.10
N PHE A 84 -1.21 -1.54 -2.79
CA PHE A 84 -0.93 -0.29 -3.49
C PHE A 84 -1.24 -0.49 -4.97
N PRO A 85 -2.23 0.21 -5.51
CA PRO A 85 -2.65 -0.03 -6.89
C PRO A 85 -1.65 0.50 -7.92
N ALA A 86 -1.58 -0.16 -9.07
CA ALA A 86 -0.79 0.33 -10.19
C ALA A 86 -1.27 1.73 -10.59
N GLY A 87 -0.33 2.60 -10.90
CA GLY A 87 -0.61 3.99 -11.28
C GLY A 87 -0.59 4.97 -10.13
N LEU A 88 -0.48 4.47 -8.89
CA LEU A 88 -0.45 5.34 -7.71
C LEU A 88 0.87 6.09 -7.62
N SER A 89 0.79 7.41 -7.40
CA SER A 89 1.91 8.25 -7.01
C SER A 89 1.65 8.76 -5.61
N CYS A 90 2.66 8.76 -4.76
CA CYS A 90 2.49 9.08 -3.35
C CYS A 90 3.79 9.54 -2.73
N THR A 91 3.71 9.96 -1.46
CA THR A 91 4.86 10.29 -0.65
C THR A 91 4.86 9.37 0.57
N TRP A 92 6.01 8.77 0.82
CA TRP A 92 6.27 7.93 2.00
C TRP A 92 7.01 8.72 3.04
N GLU A 93 6.59 8.62 4.29
CA GLU A 93 7.29 9.21 5.44
C GLU A 93 7.48 8.09 6.45
N ILE A 94 8.70 7.58 6.55
CA ILE A 94 9.02 6.49 7.47
C ILE A 94 9.46 7.08 8.81
N GLU A 95 8.73 6.77 9.87
CA GLU A 95 9.04 7.21 11.23
C GLU A 95 9.91 6.19 11.97
N LYS A 96 9.63 4.90 11.79
CA LYS A 96 10.41 3.79 12.34
C LYS A 96 10.77 2.87 11.20
N ALA A 97 12.02 2.40 11.18
CA ALA A 97 12.53 1.56 10.10
C ALA A 97 11.54 0.46 9.72
N VAL A 98 11.27 0.33 8.44
CA VAL A 98 10.28 -0.60 7.89
C VAL A 98 10.95 -1.84 7.37
N GLU A 99 10.32 -2.98 7.65
CA GLU A 99 10.65 -4.26 7.03
C GLU A 99 9.35 -4.88 6.56
N LYS A 100 9.30 -5.29 5.30
CA LYS A 100 8.08 -5.86 4.72
C LYS A 100 8.38 -6.95 3.71
N HIS A 101 7.49 -7.94 3.63
CA HIS A 101 7.40 -8.85 2.49
C HIS A 101 6.58 -8.16 1.40
N TYR A 102 6.97 -8.34 0.13
CA TYR A 102 6.23 -7.69 -0.96
C TYR A 102 6.15 -8.58 -2.20
N ARG A 103 5.14 -8.31 -3.01
CA ARG A 103 4.94 -8.98 -4.30
C ARG A 103 4.30 -8.00 -5.27
N PHE A 104 4.73 -8.03 -6.52
CA PHE A 104 4.09 -7.29 -7.59
C PHE A 104 3.19 -8.21 -8.41
N ASP A 105 2.05 -7.69 -8.80
CA ASP A 105 1.11 -8.43 -9.65
C ASP A 105 1.15 -7.96 -11.10
#